data_46051ade738c1ecd9e7ba22e1ca08916
#
_entry.id   46051ade738c1ecd9e7ba22e1ca08916
#
_cell.length_a   1.000
_cell.length_b   1.000
_cell.length_c   1.000
_cell.angle_alpha   90.00
_cell.angle_beta   90.00
_cell.angle_gamma   90.00
#
_symmetry.space_group_name_H-M   'P 1'
#
loop_
_entity.id
_entity.type
_entity.pdbx_description
1 polymer ?
#
loop_
_entity_poly.entity_id
_entity_poly.type
_entity_poly.pdbx_seq_one_letter_code
_entity_poly.pdbx_strand_id
1 'polypeptide(L)'
;MTVSISNMTQVWMSNTNTYNGIAMSISTMGYGANSTSRMLSFNVDGNTKFALDCNGTILVTNNSVAMLPNANTVGAGARAFVYDSTTTTFASAVIGGGSSRVPVYSNGRNWLIG
;
A
#
# COMPACT_ATOMS: atom_id res chain seq x y z
N MET A 1 12.01 10.13 22.32
CA MET A 1 10.94 9.41 23.05
C MET A 1 10.63 8.11 22.31
N THR A 2 10.62 7.02 23.01
CA THR A 2 10.21 5.73 22.44
C THR A 2 8.75 5.49 22.77
N VAL A 3 7.93 5.21 21.76
CA VAL A 3 6.54 4.83 21.94
C VAL A 3 6.41 3.34 21.65
N SER A 4 5.97 2.58 22.65
CA SER A 4 5.66 1.16 22.49
C SER A 4 4.17 0.98 22.29
N ILE A 5 3.80 0.25 21.22
CA ILE A 5 2.42 -0.15 20.98
C ILE A 5 2.33 -1.63 21.33
N SER A 6 1.46 -1.96 22.29
CA SER A 6 1.19 -3.35 22.63
C SER A 6 0.49 -4.08 21.48
N ASN A 7 0.79 -5.35 21.31
CA ASN A 7 0.06 -6.19 20.37
C ASN A 7 -1.41 -6.27 20.79
N MET A 8 -2.30 -6.04 19.84
CA MET A 8 -3.74 -6.25 20.02
C MET A 8 -4.08 -7.66 19.58
N THR A 9 -4.58 -8.47 20.51
CA THR A 9 -5.02 -9.83 20.23
C THR A 9 -6.51 -9.93 20.46
N GLN A 10 -7.24 -10.47 19.49
CA GLN A 10 -8.67 -10.75 19.58
C GLN A 10 -8.92 -12.22 19.30
N VAL A 11 -9.85 -12.81 20.02
CA VAL A 11 -10.34 -14.17 19.79
C VAL A 11 -11.81 -14.08 19.35
N TRP A 12 -12.08 -14.52 18.13
CA TRP A 12 -13.43 -14.52 17.57
C TRP A 12 -14.02 -15.93 17.71
N MET A 13 -15.08 -16.04 18.52
CA MET A 13 -15.60 -17.34 18.97
C MET A 13 -17.00 -17.66 18.43
N SER A 14 -17.56 -16.82 17.55
CA SER A 14 -18.88 -17.06 16.96
C SER A 14 -18.80 -16.96 15.44
N ASN A 15 -19.45 -17.89 14.74
CA ASN A 15 -19.61 -17.86 13.30
C ASN A 15 -20.90 -17.16 12.83
N THR A 16 -21.70 -16.65 13.77
CA THR A 16 -22.94 -15.93 13.49
C THR A 16 -22.84 -14.43 13.76
N ASN A 17 -21.82 -14.00 14.51
CA ASN A 17 -21.58 -12.58 14.80
C ASN A 17 -20.62 -11.95 13.79
N THR A 18 -20.84 -10.67 13.50
CA THR A 18 -19.89 -9.85 12.71
C THR A 18 -18.93 -9.17 13.67
N TYR A 19 -17.65 -9.30 13.40
CA TYR A 19 -16.58 -8.69 14.19
C TYR A 19 -15.80 -7.65 13.37
N ASN A 20 -15.36 -6.59 14.05
CA ASN A 20 -14.39 -5.64 13.52
C ASN A 20 -13.13 -5.70 14.37
N GLY A 21 -12.00 -6.07 13.78
CA GLY A 21 -10.73 -6.13 14.51
C GLY A 21 -10.27 -4.74 14.94
N ILE A 22 -10.29 -3.80 14.01
CA ILE A 22 -10.07 -2.37 14.26
C ILE A 22 -11.14 -1.62 13.49
N ALA A 23 -11.86 -0.75 14.16
CA ALA A 23 -12.81 0.16 13.54
C ALA A 23 -12.42 1.60 13.87
N MET A 24 -12.29 2.44 12.85
CA MET A 24 -12.07 3.88 13.00
C MET A 24 -13.19 4.62 12.32
N SER A 25 -13.76 5.60 13.01
CA SER A 25 -14.76 6.51 12.46
C SER A 25 -14.27 7.94 12.59
N ILE A 26 -14.34 8.69 11.50
CA ILE A 26 -13.94 10.09 11.45
C ILE A 26 -15.16 10.90 11.05
N SER A 27 -15.50 11.89 11.87
CA SER A 27 -16.53 12.87 11.55
C SER A 27 -15.90 14.19 11.15
N THR A 28 -16.35 14.75 10.03
CA THR A 28 -15.91 16.06 9.56
C THR A 28 -16.83 17.18 10.03
N MET A 29 -17.80 16.88 10.87
CA MET A 29 -18.81 17.82 11.40
C MET A 29 -19.55 18.61 10.29
N GLY A 30 -19.68 18.00 9.10
CA GLY A 30 -20.34 18.62 7.95
C GLY A 30 -19.47 19.59 7.15
N TYR A 31 -18.22 19.83 7.56
CA TYR A 31 -17.31 20.74 6.85
C TYR A 31 -16.52 20.03 5.73
N GLY A 32 -16.59 18.72 5.67
CA GLY A 32 -15.81 17.92 4.75
C GLY A 32 -14.35 17.79 5.17
N ALA A 33 -13.54 17.28 4.26
CA ALA A 33 -12.10 17.13 4.45
C ALA A 33 -11.36 17.66 3.23
N ASN A 34 -10.14 18.16 3.44
CA ASN A 34 -9.26 18.51 2.33
C ASN A 34 -8.95 17.24 1.52
N SER A 35 -8.83 17.36 0.20
CA SER A 35 -8.54 16.25 -0.72
C SER A 35 -7.24 15.50 -0.39
N THR A 36 -6.33 16.10 0.37
CA THR A 36 -5.10 15.49 0.84
C THR A 36 -5.20 14.90 2.26
N SER A 37 -6.37 14.98 2.91
CA SER A 37 -6.60 14.39 4.23
C SER A 37 -6.56 12.88 4.15
N ARG A 38 -5.94 12.26 5.13
CA ARG A 38 -5.72 10.81 5.19
C ARG A 38 -6.33 10.24 6.45
N MET A 39 -7.06 9.12 6.31
CA MET A 39 -7.58 8.36 7.45
C MET A 39 -6.48 7.53 8.10
N LEU A 40 -5.51 7.06 7.31
CA LEU A 40 -4.39 6.24 7.77
C LEU A 40 -3.15 6.63 6.97
N SER A 41 -2.01 6.75 7.64
CA SER A 41 -0.73 7.01 6.98
C SER A 41 0.40 6.31 7.71
N PHE A 42 1.18 5.53 6.97
CA PHE A 42 2.41 4.91 7.45
C PHE A 42 3.61 5.57 6.80
N ASN A 43 4.50 6.10 7.62
CA ASN A 43 5.66 6.85 7.16
C ASN A 43 6.94 6.24 7.71
N VAL A 44 8.01 6.32 6.94
CA VAL A 44 9.38 6.01 7.36
C VAL A 44 10.24 7.21 7.01
N ASP A 45 10.92 7.76 7.99
CA ASP A 45 11.79 8.94 7.83
C ASP A 45 11.10 10.11 7.11
N GLY A 46 9.84 10.39 7.50
CA GLY A 46 9.01 11.43 6.90
C GLY A 46 8.42 11.10 5.53
N ASN A 47 8.75 9.96 4.94
CA ASN A 47 8.23 9.55 3.64
C ASN A 47 7.05 8.59 3.80
N THR A 48 5.94 8.90 3.16
CA THR A 48 4.75 8.03 3.17
C THR A 48 5.02 6.75 2.39
N LYS A 49 4.83 5.61 3.04
CA LYS A 49 4.96 4.27 2.43
C LYS A 49 3.62 3.70 2.02
N PHE A 50 2.58 4.01 2.78
CA PHE A 50 1.21 3.59 2.52
C PHE A 50 0.27 4.63 3.13
N ALA A 51 -0.81 4.93 2.46
CA ALA A 51 -1.87 5.76 3.02
C ALA A 51 -3.24 5.36 2.46
N LEU A 52 -4.26 5.61 3.27
CA LEU A 52 -5.67 5.58 2.87
C LEU A 52 -6.21 6.99 3.06
N ASP A 53 -6.62 7.64 1.98
CA ASP A 53 -7.17 8.99 2.03
C ASP A 53 -8.63 9.02 2.47
N CYS A 54 -9.16 10.22 2.67
CA CYS A 54 -10.55 10.42 3.10
C CYS A 54 -11.59 10.02 2.05
N ASN A 55 -11.19 9.79 0.80
CA ASN A 55 -12.06 9.33 -0.28
C ASN A 55 -12.00 7.82 -0.51
N GLY A 56 -11.20 7.11 0.29
CA GLY A 56 -11.01 5.66 0.15
C GLY A 56 -9.95 5.26 -0.88
N THR A 57 -9.13 6.20 -1.35
CA THR A 57 -8.02 5.92 -2.26
C THR A 57 -6.83 5.38 -1.49
N ILE A 58 -6.27 4.27 -1.96
CA ILE A 58 -5.06 3.66 -1.40
C ILE A 58 -3.85 4.22 -2.14
N LEU A 59 -2.90 4.78 -1.38
CA LEU A 59 -1.62 5.28 -1.87
C LEU A 59 -0.51 4.34 -1.44
N VAL A 60 0.34 3.96 -2.38
CA VAL A 60 1.58 3.21 -2.13
C VAL A 60 2.78 4.03 -2.61
N THR A 61 3.96 3.72 -2.09
CA THR A 61 5.18 4.42 -2.52
C THR A 61 5.39 4.29 -4.02
N ASN A 62 5.68 5.42 -4.67
CA ASN A 62 6.02 5.48 -6.07
C ASN A 62 7.53 5.30 -6.23
N ASN A 63 7.97 4.13 -6.65
CA ASN A 63 9.38 3.73 -6.74
C ASN A 63 9.89 3.76 -8.19
N SER A 64 11.22 3.83 -8.36
CA SER A 64 11.81 3.33 -9.60
C SER A 64 11.85 1.79 -9.58
N VAL A 65 11.93 1.17 -10.74
CA VAL A 65 12.08 -0.29 -10.83
C VAL A 65 13.34 -0.78 -10.09
N ALA A 66 14.43 0.00 -10.17
CA ALA A 66 15.67 -0.31 -9.47
C ALA A 66 15.56 -0.31 -7.93
N MET A 67 14.58 0.39 -7.37
CA MET A 67 14.33 0.46 -5.92
C MET A 67 13.37 -0.61 -5.43
N LEU A 68 12.79 -1.40 -6.31
CA LEU A 68 11.95 -2.52 -5.89
C LEU A 68 12.79 -3.56 -5.14
N PRO A 69 12.28 -4.08 -4.02
CA PRO A 69 12.96 -5.17 -3.34
C PRO A 69 12.98 -6.43 -4.21
N ASN A 70 13.87 -7.36 -3.90
CA ASN A 70 13.95 -8.62 -4.63
C ASN A 70 12.62 -9.38 -4.55
N ALA A 71 12.06 -9.76 -5.70
CA ALA A 71 10.76 -10.42 -5.80
C ALA A 71 10.69 -11.74 -5.04
N ASN A 72 11.80 -12.50 -4.97
CA ASN A 72 11.85 -13.74 -4.19
C ASN A 72 11.78 -13.46 -2.68
N THR A 73 12.37 -12.36 -2.24
CA THR A 73 12.42 -11.99 -0.81
C THR A 73 11.07 -11.50 -0.30
N VAL A 74 10.39 -10.65 -1.08
CA VAL A 74 9.07 -10.15 -0.67
C VAL A 74 7.95 -11.15 -0.87
N GLY A 75 8.18 -12.14 -1.76
CA GLY A 75 7.22 -13.20 -2.03
C GLY A 75 6.18 -12.86 -3.09
N ALA A 76 5.45 -13.90 -3.50
CA ALA A 76 4.37 -13.76 -4.47
C ALA A 76 3.18 -13.00 -3.86
N GLY A 77 2.55 -12.15 -4.67
CA GLY A 77 1.41 -11.34 -4.26
C GLY A 77 1.76 -9.97 -3.70
N ALA A 78 3.04 -9.68 -3.45
CA ALA A 78 3.47 -8.33 -3.09
C ALA A 78 3.13 -7.35 -4.22
N ARG A 79 2.72 -6.13 -3.86
CA ARG A 79 2.30 -5.08 -4.80
C ARG A 79 3.10 -3.80 -4.58
N ALA A 80 3.38 -3.10 -5.66
CA ALA A 80 4.05 -1.81 -5.66
C ALA A 80 3.58 -0.97 -6.86
N PHE A 81 4.09 0.24 -6.95
CA PHE A 81 3.87 1.14 -8.08
C PHE A 81 5.21 1.72 -8.52
N VAL A 82 5.46 1.78 -9.83
CA VAL A 82 6.70 2.33 -10.38
C VAL A 82 6.42 3.44 -11.38
N TYR A 83 7.39 4.34 -11.54
CA TYR A 83 7.25 5.53 -12.39
C TYR A 83 8.12 5.51 -13.66
N ASP A 84 9.01 4.53 -13.81
CA ASP A 84 10.04 4.50 -14.84
C ASP A 84 10.02 3.23 -15.70
N SER A 85 8.87 2.58 -15.83
CA SER A 85 8.76 1.39 -16.70
C SER A 85 8.94 1.74 -18.19
N THR A 86 9.60 0.86 -18.91
CA THR A 86 9.74 0.94 -20.38
C THR A 86 8.53 0.38 -21.12
N THR A 87 7.65 -0.35 -20.43
CA THR A 87 6.46 -0.99 -21.02
C THR A 87 5.26 -0.89 -20.09
N THR A 88 4.08 -1.00 -20.68
CA THR A 88 2.79 -1.02 -19.95
C THR A 88 2.05 -2.34 -20.18
N THR A 89 2.70 -3.33 -20.82
CA THR A 89 2.06 -4.59 -21.18
C THR A 89 1.77 -5.44 -19.95
N PHE A 90 0.52 -5.77 -19.73
CA PHE A 90 0.07 -6.60 -18.60
C PHE A 90 0.82 -7.94 -18.55
N ALA A 91 1.19 -8.37 -17.35
CA ALA A 91 1.91 -9.62 -17.06
C ALA A 91 3.30 -9.74 -17.66
N SER A 92 3.83 -8.71 -18.33
CA SER A 92 5.24 -8.70 -18.74
C SER A 92 6.14 -8.31 -17.56
N ALA A 93 7.41 -8.74 -17.62
CA ALA A 93 8.41 -8.31 -16.64
C ALA A 93 8.59 -6.79 -16.70
N VAL A 94 8.59 -6.14 -15.53
CA VAL A 94 8.85 -4.70 -15.48
C VAL A 94 10.34 -4.43 -15.71
N ILE A 95 10.64 -3.45 -16.55
CA ILE A 95 12.00 -3.01 -16.87
C ILE A 95 12.05 -1.49 -16.68
N GLY A 96 13.04 -1.03 -15.92
CA GLY A 96 13.24 0.40 -15.65
C GLY A 96 13.94 1.13 -16.79
N GLY A 97 14.06 2.45 -16.64
CA GLY A 97 14.71 3.35 -17.59
C GLY A 97 13.76 3.99 -18.60
N GLY A 98 12.47 3.79 -18.44
CA GLY A 98 11.43 4.45 -19.23
C GLY A 98 10.77 5.61 -18.46
N SER A 99 9.54 5.93 -18.86
CA SER A 99 8.74 7.00 -18.26
C SER A 99 7.31 6.59 -17.93
N SER A 100 6.98 5.33 -18.13
CA SER A 100 5.62 4.84 -17.87
C SER A 100 5.39 4.57 -16.39
N ARG A 101 4.23 4.97 -15.90
CA ARG A 101 3.79 4.75 -14.52
C ARG A 101 2.83 3.58 -14.48
N VAL A 102 3.20 2.54 -13.78
CA VAL A 102 2.43 1.28 -13.78
C VAL A 102 2.38 0.63 -12.40
N PRO A 103 1.27 -0.02 -12.04
CA PRO A 103 1.24 -0.94 -10.91
C PRO A 103 2.04 -2.20 -11.28
N VAL A 104 2.66 -2.80 -10.26
CA VAL A 104 3.41 -4.04 -10.42
C VAL A 104 3.09 -5.02 -9.29
N TYR A 105 3.21 -6.30 -9.56
CA TYR A 105 3.09 -7.35 -8.56
C TYR A 105 4.24 -8.34 -8.67
N SER A 106 4.60 -8.94 -7.55
CA SER A 106 5.58 -10.03 -7.51
C SER A 106 4.88 -11.38 -7.70
N ASN A 107 5.41 -12.20 -8.59
CA ASN A 107 5.01 -13.61 -8.71
C ASN A 107 5.90 -14.55 -7.89
N GLY A 108 6.77 -14.01 -7.04
CA GLY A 108 7.75 -14.75 -6.24
C GLY A 108 9.10 -14.95 -6.94
N ARG A 109 9.25 -14.51 -8.19
CA ARG A 109 10.51 -14.56 -8.97
C ARG A 109 10.82 -13.22 -9.64
N ASN A 110 9.80 -12.63 -10.21
CA ASN A 110 9.90 -11.38 -10.97
C ASN A 110 8.81 -10.41 -10.55
N TRP A 111 9.09 -9.12 -10.75
CA TRP A 111 8.07 -8.09 -10.73
C TRP A 111 7.44 -8.00 -12.12
N LEU A 112 6.13 -8.12 -12.20
CA LEU A 112 5.32 -8.08 -13.40
C LEU A 112 4.38 -6.87 -13.37
N ILE A 113 4.02 -6.38 -14.56
CA ILE A 113 3.04 -5.30 -14.73
C ILE A 113 1.62 -5.84 -14.51
N GLY A 114 0.87 -5.19 -13.64
CA GLY A 114 -0.50 -5.65 -13.36
C GLY A 114 -1.32 -4.80 -12.47
#